data_928e5d3c5c1b769dd0bb8ebdcd234758
#
_entry.id   928e5d3c5c1b769dd0bb8ebdcd234758
#
_cell.length_a   1.000
_cell.length_b   1.000
_cell.length_c   1.000
_cell.angle_alpha   90.00
_cell.angle_beta   90.00
_cell.angle_gamma   90.00
#
_symmetry.space_group_name_H-M   'P 1'
#
loop_
_entity.id
_entity.type
_entity.pdbx_description
1 polymer ?
#
loop_
_entity_poly.entity_id
_entity_poly.type
_entity_poly.pdbx_seq_one_letter_code
_entity_poly.pdbx_strand_id
1 'polypeptide(L)'
;MSDAPIGIFDSGVGGLTVARAVATLLPRESIIYIGDTAHTPYGDKPIADVRRYALAVLDDLVERGVKMLVIACNTASAAMLRDARERYDIPVVEVIQPAVRTAVSVTRNHRVGVIATHATVTSRAYDDAFAAAPHLALTSAEAPRFVEFVERGETSGPELMAAAEEYLAPLRAAGIDTLVLGCTHYPFLEGAISLLMGPDVTLVSSDTETAKDVYRELVSAGLERRSDAPPVIRYEATGGRASDFEDLARRMLGTGVTHVELVETGAISLPHRLRGGASDASTADGIPSTPDPSRGRT
;
A
#
# COMPACT_ATOMS: atom_id res chain seq x y z
N MET A 1 -14.84 -0.63 19.33
CA MET A 1 -14.11 0.59 19.73
C MET A 1 -12.73 0.19 20.15
N SER A 2 -11.70 0.84 19.66
CA SER A 2 -10.32 0.46 19.93
C SER A 2 -9.41 1.68 19.95
N ASP A 3 -8.62 1.84 21.01
CA ASP A 3 -7.57 2.86 21.08
C ASP A 3 -6.28 2.46 20.35
N ALA A 4 -6.25 1.25 19.78
CA ALA A 4 -5.15 0.77 18.97
C ALA A 4 -4.93 1.67 17.74
N PRO A 5 -3.69 1.84 17.25
CA PRO A 5 -3.40 2.68 16.12
C PRO A 5 -3.86 2.07 14.79
N ILE A 6 -3.96 2.92 13.76
CA ILE A 6 -4.05 2.51 12.37
C ILE A 6 -2.63 2.27 11.88
N GLY A 7 -2.35 1.09 11.29
CA GLY A 7 -1.08 0.79 10.64
C GLY A 7 -1.11 1.20 9.17
N ILE A 8 -0.20 2.06 8.74
CA ILE A 8 -0.08 2.51 7.34
C ILE A 8 1.29 2.08 6.82
N PHE A 9 1.30 1.42 5.69
CA PHE A 9 2.50 0.91 5.04
C PHE A 9 2.68 1.47 3.63
N ASP A 10 3.90 1.83 3.29
CA ASP A 10 4.35 2.18 1.95
C ASP A 10 5.76 1.64 1.68
N SER A 11 6.17 1.59 0.41
CA SER A 11 7.53 1.21 0.02
C SER A 11 8.61 2.24 0.40
N GLY A 12 8.22 3.44 0.80
CA GLY A 12 9.16 4.52 1.11
C GLY A 12 8.49 5.71 1.77
N VAL A 13 8.63 6.89 1.16
CA VAL A 13 8.09 8.16 1.69
C VAL A 13 6.82 8.62 0.99
N GLY A 14 6.51 8.10 -0.20
CA GLY A 14 5.37 8.55 -1.01
C GLY A 14 4.03 8.40 -0.28
N GLY A 15 3.83 7.30 0.43
CA GLY A 15 2.63 7.03 1.21
C GLY A 15 2.37 7.96 2.39
N LEU A 16 3.31 8.84 2.73
CA LEU A 16 3.07 9.92 3.70
C LEU A 16 1.95 10.87 3.23
N THR A 17 1.66 10.96 1.93
CA THR A 17 0.49 11.68 1.41
C THR A 17 -0.80 11.08 1.94
N VAL A 18 -0.91 9.74 1.89
CA VAL A 18 -2.04 8.99 2.44
C VAL A 18 -2.10 9.13 3.96
N ALA A 19 -0.97 8.97 4.67
CA ALA A 19 -0.92 9.13 6.12
C ALA A 19 -1.38 10.52 6.56
N ARG A 20 -0.96 11.59 5.85
CA ARG A 20 -1.40 12.95 6.10
C ARG A 20 -2.90 13.13 5.84
N ALA A 21 -3.42 12.56 4.74
CA ALA A 21 -4.85 12.62 4.43
C ALA A 21 -5.68 11.93 5.52
N VAL A 22 -5.25 10.75 5.99
CA VAL A 22 -5.87 10.01 7.10
C VAL A 22 -5.82 10.83 8.38
N ALA A 23 -4.65 11.36 8.78
CA ALA A 23 -4.51 12.17 10.00
C ALA A 23 -5.36 13.46 9.96
N THR A 24 -5.51 14.07 8.78
CA THR A 24 -6.33 15.27 8.59
C THR A 24 -7.82 14.97 8.71
N LEU A 25 -8.28 13.87 8.11
CA LEU A 25 -9.69 13.48 8.14
C LEU A 25 -10.09 12.87 9.48
N LEU A 26 -9.16 12.20 10.16
CA LEU A 26 -9.36 11.43 11.38
C LEU A 26 -8.42 11.91 12.50
N PRO A 27 -8.54 13.18 12.95
CA PRO A 27 -7.58 13.82 13.84
C PRO A 27 -7.54 13.24 15.26
N ARG A 28 -8.42 12.31 15.59
CA ARG A 28 -8.42 11.59 16.88
C ARG A 28 -7.72 10.24 16.82
N GLU A 29 -7.38 9.73 15.64
CA GLU A 29 -6.79 8.43 15.45
C GLU A 29 -5.26 8.45 15.65
N SER A 30 -4.75 7.45 16.34
CA SER A 30 -3.30 7.19 16.39
C SER A 30 -2.87 6.42 15.14
N ILE A 31 -1.66 6.69 14.65
CA ILE A 31 -1.12 6.11 13.40
C ILE A 31 0.29 5.60 13.66
N ILE A 32 0.60 4.42 13.14
CA ILE A 32 1.97 3.94 12.92
C ILE A 32 2.15 3.88 11.40
N TYR A 33 3.05 4.70 10.87
CA TYR A 33 3.46 4.66 9.48
C TYR A 33 4.81 3.97 9.37
N ILE A 34 4.92 2.97 8.47
CA ILE A 34 6.19 2.33 8.13
C ILE A 34 6.46 2.49 6.64
N GLY A 35 7.60 3.12 6.32
CA GLY A 35 8.16 3.13 4.97
C GLY A 35 9.23 2.05 4.83
N ASP A 36 9.06 1.12 3.88
CA ASP A 36 10.05 0.05 3.64
C ASP A 36 11.25 0.54 2.81
N THR A 37 12.00 1.46 3.40
CA THR A 37 13.18 2.08 2.76
C THR A 37 14.35 1.12 2.56
N ALA A 38 14.39 -0.01 3.27
CA ALA A 38 15.38 -1.06 3.03
C ALA A 38 15.25 -1.69 1.64
N HIS A 39 14.03 -1.68 1.07
CA HIS A 39 13.73 -2.36 -0.19
C HIS A 39 13.15 -1.43 -1.25
N THR A 40 13.14 -0.12 -1.04
CA THR A 40 12.70 0.87 -2.05
C THR A 40 13.66 0.90 -3.26
N PRO A 41 13.21 1.29 -4.47
CA PRO A 41 11.83 1.41 -4.91
C PRO A 41 11.19 0.05 -5.23
N TYR A 42 9.86 -0.08 -5.07
CA TYR A 42 9.14 -1.31 -5.42
C TYR A 42 8.77 -1.40 -6.91
N GLY A 43 8.76 -0.27 -7.61
CA GLY A 43 8.23 -0.15 -8.96
C GLY A 43 8.90 -1.01 -10.01
N ASP A 44 10.19 -1.33 -9.84
CA ASP A 44 11.00 -2.11 -10.78
C ASP A 44 11.28 -3.53 -10.28
N LYS A 45 10.72 -3.91 -9.13
CA LYS A 45 10.96 -5.22 -8.54
C LYS A 45 9.98 -6.28 -9.04
N PRO A 46 10.40 -7.55 -9.07
CA PRO A 46 9.48 -8.66 -9.29
C PRO A 46 8.35 -8.66 -8.26
N ILE A 47 7.12 -8.91 -8.71
CA ILE A 47 5.92 -8.93 -7.86
C ILE A 47 6.06 -9.86 -6.64
N ALA A 48 6.74 -11.01 -6.81
CA ALA A 48 6.99 -11.95 -5.72
C ALA A 48 7.85 -11.35 -4.59
N ASP A 49 8.84 -10.53 -4.94
CA ASP A 49 9.69 -9.85 -3.96
C ASP A 49 8.92 -8.72 -3.27
N VAL A 50 8.17 -7.91 -4.03
CA VAL A 50 7.30 -6.87 -3.47
C VAL A 50 6.33 -7.47 -2.45
N ARG A 51 5.67 -8.58 -2.81
CA ARG A 51 4.75 -9.31 -1.94
C ARG A 51 5.42 -9.75 -0.64
N ARG A 52 6.62 -10.33 -0.73
CA ARG A 52 7.39 -10.80 0.42
C ARG A 52 7.75 -9.66 1.38
N TYR A 53 8.28 -8.55 0.85
CA TYR A 53 8.66 -7.39 1.65
C TYR A 53 7.43 -6.74 2.30
N ALA A 54 6.38 -6.51 1.52
CA ALA A 54 5.16 -5.90 2.01
C ALA A 54 4.51 -6.73 3.13
N LEU A 55 4.42 -8.06 2.98
CA LEU A 55 3.87 -8.93 4.02
C LEU A 55 4.70 -8.90 5.31
N ALA A 56 6.03 -8.81 5.23
CA ALA A 56 6.89 -8.72 6.41
C ALA A 56 6.58 -7.44 7.23
N VAL A 57 6.37 -6.29 6.56
CA VAL A 57 6.00 -5.04 7.23
C VAL A 57 4.59 -5.12 7.81
N LEU A 58 3.64 -5.71 7.09
CA LEU A 58 2.27 -5.84 7.60
C LEU A 58 2.17 -6.81 8.77
N ASP A 59 2.96 -7.90 8.78
CA ASP A 59 3.06 -8.81 9.91
C ASP A 59 3.54 -8.07 11.17
N ASP A 60 4.58 -7.25 11.05
CA ASP A 60 5.09 -6.42 12.15
C ASP A 60 4.02 -5.45 12.68
N LEU A 61 3.30 -4.75 11.80
CA LEU A 61 2.20 -3.88 12.21
C LEU A 61 1.10 -4.64 12.98
N VAL A 62 0.73 -5.84 12.50
CA VAL A 62 -0.29 -6.68 13.16
C VAL A 62 0.21 -7.20 14.51
N GLU A 63 1.48 -7.61 14.61
CA GLU A 63 2.09 -8.03 15.88
C GLU A 63 2.10 -6.90 16.92
N ARG A 64 2.20 -5.65 16.49
CA ARG A 64 2.09 -4.46 17.36
C ARG A 64 0.64 -4.10 17.71
N GLY A 65 -0.33 -4.86 17.24
CA GLY A 65 -1.73 -4.73 17.60
C GLY A 65 -2.46 -3.56 16.95
N VAL A 66 -2.12 -3.20 15.71
CA VAL A 66 -2.91 -2.21 14.95
C VAL A 66 -4.33 -2.72 14.73
N LYS A 67 -5.31 -1.83 14.73
CA LYS A 67 -6.73 -2.17 14.56
C LYS A 67 -7.16 -2.26 13.10
N MET A 68 -6.36 -1.71 12.18
CA MET A 68 -6.61 -1.65 10.75
C MET A 68 -5.28 -1.51 10.02
N LEU A 69 -5.18 -2.07 8.82
CA LEU A 69 -4.06 -1.91 7.91
C LEU A 69 -4.45 -1.02 6.73
N VAL A 70 -3.55 -0.12 6.34
CA VAL A 70 -3.65 0.70 5.13
C VAL A 70 -2.43 0.46 4.27
N ILE A 71 -2.63 -0.11 3.08
CA ILE A 71 -1.58 -0.31 2.08
C ILE A 71 -1.55 0.94 1.20
N ALA A 72 -0.68 1.89 1.52
CA ALA A 72 -0.58 3.17 0.82
C ALA A 72 0.16 3.06 -0.52
N CYS A 73 0.96 2.02 -0.73
CA CYS A 73 1.72 1.78 -1.95
C CYS A 73 0.87 1.10 -3.03
N ASN A 74 0.76 1.71 -4.23
CA ASN A 74 0.05 1.11 -5.37
C ASN A 74 0.69 -0.20 -5.83
N THR A 75 2.02 -0.25 -5.92
CA THR A 75 2.75 -1.47 -6.31
C THR A 75 2.53 -2.61 -5.32
N ALA A 76 2.54 -2.32 -4.01
CA ALA A 76 2.25 -3.31 -2.98
C ALA A 76 0.77 -3.74 -3.03
N SER A 77 -0.18 -2.80 -3.18
CA SER A 77 -1.60 -3.11 -3.34
C SER A 77 -1.83 -4.08 -4.50
N ALA A 78 -1.20 -3.80 -5.65
CA ALA A 78 -1.25 -4.66 -6.82
C ALA A 78 -0.67 -6.06 -6.59
N ALA A 79 0.38 -6.16 -5.76
CA ALA A 79 1.12 -7.41 -5.53
C ALA A 79 0.46 -8.34 -4.51
N MET A 80 -0.29 -7.79 -3.51
CA MET A 80 -0.55 -8.59 -2.31
C MET A 80 -1.88 -8.31 -1.59
N LEU A 81 -2.78 -7.47 -2.13
CA LEU A 81 -4.04 -7.14 -1.46
C LEU A 81 -4.88 -8.38 -1.08
N ARG A 82 -4.99 -9.34 -2.01
CA ARG A 82 -5.72 -10.58 -1.76
C ARG A 82 -5.13 -11.37 -0.61
N ASP A 83 -3.80 -11.51 -0.60
CA ASP A 83 -3.10 -12.22 0.47
C ASP A 83 -3.27 -11.54 1.83
N ALA A 84 -3.22 -10.20 1.87
CA ALA A 84 -3.43 -9.46 3.09
C ALA A 84 -4.84 -9.69 3.65
N ARG A 85 -5.87 -9.65 2.80
CA ARG A 85 -7.26 -9.88 3.22
C ARG A 85 -7.52 -11.32 3.68
N GLU A 86 -6.81 -12.30 3.10
CA GLU A 86 -6.90 -13.71 3.50
C GLU A 86 -6.09 -14.01 4.79
N ARG A 87 -5.01 -13.23 5.03
CA ARG A 87 -4.05 -13.45 6.12
C ARG A 87 -4.47 -12.82 7.44
N TYR A 88 -5.07 -11.62 7.41
CA TYR A 88 -5.34 -10.82 8.60
C TYR A 88 -6.83 -10.74 8.91
N ASP A 89 -7.17 -10.88 10.19
CA ASP A 89 -8.56 -10.80 10.69
C ASP A 89 -9.00 -9.35 10.98
N ILE A 90 -8.18 -8.34 10.67
CA ILE A 90 -8.46 -6.91 10.80
C ILE A 90 -8.75 -6.29 9.43
N PRO A 91 -9.49 -5.17 9.35
CA PRO A 91 -9.76 -4.50 8.09
C PRO A 91 -8.48 -4.11 7.34
N VAL A 92 -8.48 -4.32 6.02
CA VAL A 92 -7.38 -3.94 5.12
C VAL A 92 -7.94 -3.01 4.04
N VAL A 93 -7.47 -1.76 4.07
CA VAL A 93 -7.75 -0.72 3.07
C VAL A 93 -6.53 -0.56 2.17
N GLU A 94 -6.75 -0.26 0.89
CA GLU A 94 -5.67 -0.04 -0.08
C GLU A 94 -6.02 1.12 -1.02
N VAL A 95 -5.10 1.50 -1.92
CA VAL A 95 -5.19 2.76 -2.66
C VAL A 95 -5.76 2.65 -4.08
N ILE A 96 -5.87 1.45 -4.67
CA ILE A 96 -6.33 1.25 -6.06
C ILE A 96 -7.85 1.41 -6.17
N GLN A 97 -8.61 0.65 -5.37
CA GLN A 97 -10.07 0.65 -5.44
C GLN A 97 -10.71 2.03 -5.15
N PRO A 98 -10.24 2.82 -4.16
CA PRO A 98 -10.74 4.18 -3.95
C PRO A 98 -10.53 5.06 -5.18
N ALA A 99 -9.34 5.04 -5.78
CA ALA A 99 -9.02 5.81 -6.97
C ALA A 99 -9.89 5.40 -8.18
N VAL A 100 -10.09 4.09 -8.38
CA VAL A 100 -10.95 3.57 -9.46
C VAL A 100 -12.39 4.03 -9.28
N ARG A 101 -12.97 3.93 -8.08
CA ARG A 101 -14.34 4.41 -7.83
C ARG A 101 -14.49 5.89 -8.16
N THR A 102 -13.52 6.70 -7.77
CA THR A 102 -13.53 8.14 -8.09
C THR A 102 -13.42 8.35 -9.59
N ALA A 103 -12.48 7.69 -10.29
CA ALA A 103 -12.33 7.81 -11.73
C ALA A 103 -13.62 7.43 -12.48
N VAL A 104 -14.27 6.34 -12.08
CA VAL A 104 -15.58 5.91 -12.63
C VAL A 104 -16.65 7.00 -12.45
N SER A 105 -16.65 7.69 -11.31
CA SER A 105 -17.68 8.69 -10.99
C SER A 105 -17.47 10.04 -11.68
N VAL A 106 -16.23 10.40 -12.05
CA VAL A 106 -15.91 11.73 -12.60
C VAL A 106 -15.72 11.75 -14.11
N THR A 107 -15.44 10.61 -14.74
CA THR A 107 -15.29 10.55 -16.21
C THR A 107 -16.60 10.91 -16.93
N ARG A 108 -16.49 11.71 -17.97
CA ARG A 108 -17.60 12.20 -18.78
C ARG A 108 -17.69 11.53 -20.15
N ASN A 109 -16.54 11.12 -20.69
CA ASN A 109 -16.43 10.50 -22.02
C ASN A 109 -16.17 8.99 -21.98
N HIS A 110 -16.13 8.41 -20.76
CA HIS A 110 -15.88 7.00 -20.52
C HIS A 110 -14.47 6.52 -20.95
N ARG A 111 -13.50 7.43 -21.06
CA ARG A 111 -12.11 7.11 -21.37
C ARG A 111 -11.23 7.54 -20.20
N VAL A 112 -10.68 6.55 -19.51
CA VAL A 112 -9.86 6.75 -18.33
C VAL A 112 -8.43 6.33 -18.61
N GLY A 113 -7.48 7.17 -18.19
CA GLY A 113 -6.05 6.86 -18.20
C GLY A 113 -5.57 6.46 -16.79
N VAL A 114 -4.54 5.64 -16.76
CA VAL A 114 -3.76 5.35 -15.56
C VAL A 114 -2.29 5.50 -15.86
N ILE A 115 -1.57 6.31 -15.08
CA ILE A 115 -0.11 6.27 -15.07
C ILE A 115 0.34 5.58 -13.78
N ALA A 116 1.31 4.66 -13.88
CA ALA A 116 1.79 3.90 -12.73
C ALA A 116 3.23 3.43 -12.93
N THR A 117 3.80 2.77 -11.93
CA THR A 117 5.10 2.10 -12.05
C THR A 117 4.99 0.88 -12.95
N HIS A 118 6.13 0.41 -13.47
CA HIS A 118 6.21 -0.79 -14.30
C HIS A 118 5.51 -2.00 -13.64
N ALA A 119 5.84 -2.32 -12.39
CA ALA A 119 5.24 -3.45 -11.68
C ALA A 119 3.72 -3.31 -11.53
N THR A 120 3.21 -2.09 -11.27
CA THR A 120 1.76 -1.86 -11.16
C THR A 120 1.05 -2.07 -12.48
N VAL A 121 1.59 -1.56 -13.60
CA VAL A 121 0.99 -1.75 -14.94
C VAL A 121 1.02 -3.21 -15.34
N THR A 122 2.18 -3.86 -15.20
CA THR A 122 2.38 -5.27 -15.57
C THR A 122 1.48 -6.22 -14.75
N SER A 123 1.18 -5.89 -13.50
CA SER A 123 0.27 -6.67 -12.65
C SER A 123 -1.17 -6.69 -13.13
N ARG A 124 -1.57 -5.71 -13.97
CA ARG A 124 -2.94 -5.47 -14.43
C ARG A 124 -3.96 -5.21 -13.30
N ALA A 125 -3.50 -4.81 -12.11
CA ALA A 125 -4.39 -4.60 -10.97
C ALA A 125 -5.45 -3.49 -11.23
N TYR A 126 -5.11 -2.47 -12.01
CA TYR A 126 -6.08 -1.46 -12.43
C TYR A 126 -7.08 -2.01 -13.46
N ASP A 127 -6.65 -2.87 -14.41
CA ASP A 127 -7.56 -3.54 -15.35
C ASP A 127 -8.60 -4.37 -14.60
N ASP A 128 -8.15 -5.16 -13.62
CA ASP A 128 -9.03 -5.98 -12.78
C ASP A 128 -9.98 -5.11 -11.95
N ALA A 129 -9.51 -4.01 -11.41
CA ALA A 129 -10.34 -3.09 -10.62
C ALA A 129 -11.39 -2.37 -11.49
N PHE A 130 -11.06 -2.01 -12.74
CA PHE A 130 -12.00 -1.43 -13.70
C PHE A 130 -12.93 -2.45 -14.37
N ALA A 131 -12.68 -3.75 -14.24
CA ALA A 131 -13.53 -4.79 -14.82
C ALA A 131 -14.99 -4.72 -14.34
N ALA A 132 -15.25 -4.12 -13.17
CA ALA A 132 -16.60 -3.84 -12.68
C ALA A 132 -17.32 -2.72 -13.47
N ALA A 133 -16.62 -1.96 -14.33
CA ALA A 133 -17.16 -0.88 -15.14
C ALA A 133 -16.82 -1.10 -16.64
N PRO A 134 -17.35 -2.16 -17.27
CA PRO A 134 -16.95 -2.60 -18.62
C PRO A 134 -17.31 -1.62 -19.76
N HIS A 135 -18.08 -0.59 -19.45
CA HIS A 135 -18.42 0.50 -20.37
C HIS A 135 -17.29 1.54 -20.51
N LEU A 136 -16.24 1.48 -19.68
CA LEU A 136 -15.11 2.38 -19.74
C LEU A 136 -13.99 1.82 -20.61
N ALA A 137 -13.35 2.70 -21.37
CA ALA A 137 -12.12 2.40 -22.08
C ALA A 137 -10.93 2.81 -21.21
N LEU A 138 -10.13 1.84 -20.78
CA LEU A 138 -8.95 2.04 -19.96
C LEU A 138 -7.69 2.08 -20.83
N THR A 139 -6.82 3.06 -20.60
CA THR A 139 -5.48 3.13 -21.19
C THR A 139 -4.46 3.31 -20.07
N SER A 140 -3.54 2.35 -19.91
CA SER A 140 -2.48 2.42 -18.91
C SER A 140 -1.13 2.77 -19.56
N ALA A 141 -0.33 3.59 -18.88
CA ALA A 141 1.03 3.92 -19.28
C ALA A 141 1.98 3.84 -18.07
N GLU A 142 3.20 3.39 -18.34
CA GLU A 142 4.26 3.35 -17.35
C GLU A 142 4.95 4.71 -17.28
N ALA A 143 5.30 5.15 -16.05
CA ALA A 143 6.06 6.37 -15.82
C ALA A 143 7.18 6.13 -14.79
N PRO A 144 8.14 5.25 -15.08
CA PRO A 144 9.11 4.75 -14.09
C PRO A 144 9.98 5.85 -13.47
N ARG A 145 10.45 6.83 -14.26
CA ARG A 145 11.34 7.87 -13.78
C ARG A 145 10.65 8.93 -12.90
N PHE A 146 9.32 8.95 -12.82
CA PHE A 146 8.61 9.94 -12.00
C PHE A 146 8.94 9.79 -10.51
N VAL A 147 9.14 8.57 -10.02
CA VAL A 147 9.59 8.32 -8.63
C VAL A 147 10.95 8.96 -8.39
N GLU A 148 11.91 8.75 -9.28
CA GLU A 148 13.27 9.30 -9.16
C GLU A 148 13.27 10.84 -9.13
N PHE A 149 12.50 11.49 -10.01
CA PHE A 149 12.37 12.94 -10.03
C PHE A 149 11.87 13.48 -8.70
N VAL A 150 10.79 12.87 -8.17
CA VAL A 150 10.21 13.29 -6.88
C VAL A 150 11.20 13.09 -5.73
N GLU A 151 11.88 11.96 -5.67
CA GLU A 151 12.85 11.67 -4.61
C GLU A 151 14.08 12.59 -4.67
N ARG A 152 14.47 13.04 -5.86
CA ARG A 152 15.49 14.11 -6.02
C ARG A 152 14.96 15.50 -5.71
N GLY A 153 13.64 15.67 -5.52
CA GLY A 153 12.99 16.95 -5.29
C GLY A 153 12.78 17.77 -6.58
N GLU A 154 12.85 17.11 -7.73
CA GLU A 154 12.69 17.71 -9.05
C GLU A 154 11.22 17.62 -9.49
N THR A 155 10.43 18.64 -9.16
CA THR A 155 9.00 18.72 -9.52
C THR A 155 8.72 19.58 -10.75
N SER A 156 9.77 20.11 -11.39
CA SER A 156 9.72 20.93 -12.61
C SER A 156 11.07 20.83 -13.35
N GLY A 157 11.13 21.40 -14.55
CA GLY A 157 12.34 21.46 -15.36
C GLY A 157 12.27 20.67 -16.66
N PRO A 158 13.22 20.93 -17.59
CA PRO A 158 13.14 20.39 -18.96
C PRO A 158 13.23 18.87 -19.03
N GLU A 159 14.01 18.23 -18.15
CA GLU A 159 14.17 16.77 -18.15
C GLU A 159 12.88 16.07 -17.69
N LEU A 160 12.28 16.56 -16.60
CA LEU A 160 10.97 16.08 -16.15
C LEU A 160 9.90 16.27 -17.22
N MET A 161 9.84 17.47 -17.83
CA MET A 161 8.84 17.77 -18.86
C MET A 161 8.99 16.88 -20.09
N ALA A 162 10.21 16.57 -20.53
CA ALA A 162 10.46 15.65 -21.65
C ALA A 162 10.00 14.22 -21.31
N ALA A 163 10.32 13.72 -20.12
CA ALA A 163 9.86 12.40 -19.67
C ALA A 163 8.32 12.35 -19.53
N ALA A 164 7.72 13.41 -18.98
CA ALA A 164 6.27 13.50 -18.83
C ALA A 164 5.55 13.55 -20.20
N GLU A 165 6.10 14.27 -21.16
CA GLU A 165 5.57 14.30 -22.54
C GLU A 165 5.56 12.90 -23.16
N GLU A 166 6.67 12.15 -23.02
CA GLU A 166 6.78 10.77 -23.50
C GLU A 166 5.72 9.86 -22.86
N TYR A 167 5.60 9.88 -21.53
CA TYR A 167 4.70 8.99 -20.81
C TYR A 167 3.22 9.33 -20.98
N LEU A 168 2.89 10.61 -21.14
CA LEU A 168 1.52 11.07 -21.27
C LEU A 168 1.00 11.08 -22.73
N ALA A 169 1.90 11.03 -23.74
CA ALA A 169 1.51 11.05 -25.16
C ALA A 169 0.48 9.96 -25.53
N PRO A 170 0.63 8.67 -25.14
CA PRO A 170 -0.35 7.64 -25.46
C PRO A 170 -1.71 7.90 -24.82
N LEU A 171 -1.75 8.48 -23.62
CA LEU A 171 -2.97 8.81 -22.90
C LEU A 171 -3.72 9.96 -23.55
N ARG A 172 -3.00 11.00 -24.01
CA ARG A 172 -3.58 12.09 -24.81
C ARG A 172 -4.13 11.59 -26.14
N ALA A 173 -3.39 10.70 -26.82
CA ALA A 173 -3.83 10.10 -28.07
C ALA A 173 -5.10 9.24 -27.88
N ALA A 174 -5.28 8.62 -26.74
CA ALA A 174 -6.48 7.88 -26.38
C ALA A 174 -7.69 8.80 -26.08
N GLY A 175 -7.47 10.10 -25.93
CA GLY A 175 -8.53 11.08 -25.68
C GLY A 175 -9.21 10.92 -24.33
N ILE A 176 -8.44 10.57 -23.29
CA ILE A 176 -8.97 10.44 -21.93
C ILE A 176 -9.43 11.79 -21.36
N ASP A 177 -10.45 11.78 -20.50
CA ASP A 177 -10.88 12.94 -19.72
C ASP A 177 -10.60 12.81 -18.23
N THR A 178 -10.10 11.66 -17.83
CA THR A 178 -9.78 11.35 -16.43
C THR A 178 -8.48 10.57 -16.39
N LEU A 179 -7.55 10.99 -15.53
CA LEU A 179 -6.25 10.36 -15.35
C LEU A 179 -6.02 9.99 -13.88
N VAL A 180 -5.85 8.71 -13.61
CA VAL A 180 -5.49 8.20 -12.29
C VAL A 180 -3.98 8.27 -12.10
N LEU A 181 -3.55 8.88 -10.99
CA LEU A 181 -2.18 8.91 -10.56
C LEU A 181 -1.90 7.65 -9.73
N GLY A 182 -1.50 6.57 -10.37
CA GLY A 182 -1.34 5.22 -9.82
C GLY A 182 -0.03 4.99 -9.06
N CYS A 183 0.52 6.03 -8.44
CA CYS A 183 1.67 5.98 -7.55
C CYS A 183 1.60 7.13 -6.55
N THR A 184 1.99 6.89 -5.31
CA THR A 184 1.98 7.87 -4.21
C THR A 184 2.93 9.05 -4.44
N HIS A 185 3.91 8.91 -5.32
CA HIS A 185 4.83 9.99 -5.71
C HIS A 185 4.23 10.95 -6.74
N TYR A 186 3.34 10.49 -7.60
CA TYR A 186 2.89 11.27 -8.77
C TYR A 186 2.06 12.52 -8.44
N PRO A 187 1.34 12.61 -7.32
CA PRO A 187 0.70 13.86 -6.91
C PRO A 187 1.67 15.04 -6.76
N PHE A 188 2.95 14.79 -6.47
CA PHE A 188 3.97 15.87 -6.43
C PHE A 188 4.32 16.43 -7.81
N LEU A 189 3.96 15.73 -8.88
CA LEU A 189 4.15 16.12 -10.28
C LEU A 189 2.85 16.62 -10.92
N GLU A 190 1.78 16.80 -10.14
CA GLU A 190 0.45 17.17 -10.62
C GLU A 190 0.48 18.43 -11.50
N GLY A 191 1.30 19.44 -11.15
CA GLY A 191 1.46 20.65 -11.95
C GLY A 191 2.01 20.38 -13.35
N ALA A 192 3.04 19.53 -13.49
CA ALA A 192 3.61 19.15 -14.77
C ALA A 192 2.66 18.29 -15.60
N ILE A 193 2.01 17.31 -14.92
CA ILE A 193 1.04 16.41 -15.56
C ILE A 193 -0.18 17.21 -16.07
N SER A 194 -0.74 18.08 -15.23
CA SER A 194 -1.89 18.92 -15.58
C SER A 194 -1.58 19.85 -16.74
N LEU A 195 -0.39 20.44 -16.76
CA LEU A 195 0.05 21.30 -17.86
C LEU A 195 0.06 20.57 -19.21
N LEU A 196 0.53 19.32 -19.24
CA LEU A 196 0.64 18.52 -20.46
C LEU A 196 -0.69 17.86 -20.86
N MET A 197 -1.51 17.47 -19.91
CA MET A 197 -2.82 16.86 -20.18
C MET A 197 -3.89 17.87 -20.56
N GLY A 198 -3.73 19.12 -20.12
CA GLY A 198 -4.68 20.20 -20.40
C GLY A 198 -5.83 20.26 -19.39
N PRO A 199 -6.65 21.35 -19.45
CA PRO A 199 -7.67 21.64 -18.44
C PRO A 199 -8.90 20.71 -18.50
N ASP A 200 -9.06 19.96 -19.57
CA ASP A 200 -10.22 19.07 -19.77
C ASP A 200 -10.03 17.69 -19.15
N VAL A 201 -8.82 17.38 -18.65
CA VAL A 201 -8.49 16.12 -18.00
C VAL A 201 -8.51 16.27 -16.48
N THR A 202 -9.38 15.52 -15.83
CA THR A 202 -9.45 15.45 -14.36
C THR A 202 -8.37 14.51 -13.84
N LEU A 203 -7.50 15.00 -12.95
CA LEU A 203 -6.53 14.16 -12.25
C LEU A 203 -7.18 13.55 -11.00
N VAL A 204 -6.96 12.26 -10.80
CA VAL A 204 -7.47 11.50 -9.64
C VAL A 204 -6.29 10.98 -8.85
N SER A 205 -6.11 11.51 -7.63
CA SER A 205 -5.15 11.01 -6.66
C SER A 205 -5.83 10.07 -5.66
N SER A 206 -5.12 9.04 -5.22
CA SER A 206 -5.68 8.02 -4.34
C SER A 206 -5.70 8.39 -2.85
N ASP A 207 -4.92 9.39 -2.42
CA ASP A 207 -4.69 9.71 -1.01
C ASP A 207 -5.97 10.12 -0.24
N THR A 208 -6.69 11.12 -0.74
CA THR A 208 -7.92 11.62 -0.11
C THR A 208 -9.05 10.57 -0.15
N GLU A 209 -9.17 9.85 -1.26
CA GLU A 209 -10.20 8.82 -1.38
C GLU A 209 -9.91 7.62 -0.48
N THR A 210 -8.64 7.25 -0.31
CA THR A 210 -8.23 6.23 0.64
C THR A 210 -8.54 6.65 2.08
N ALA A 211 -8.30 7.90 2.45
CA ALA A 211 -8.66 8.40 3.79
C ALA A 211 -10.19 8.29 4.06
N LYS A 212 -11.01 8.56 3.05
CA LYS A 212 -12.48 8.37 3.16
C LYS A 212 -12.85 6.90 3.34
N ASP A 213 -12.15 5.98 2.69
CA ASP A 213 -12.38 4.55 2.86
C ASP A 213 -11.95 4.08 4.25
N VAL A 214 -10.81 4.54 4.74
CA VAL A 214 -10.38 4.29 6.13
C VAL A 214 -11.46 4.72 7.12
N TYR A 215 -12.03 5.92 6.94
CA TYR A 215 -13.15 6.38 7.77
C TYR A 215 -14.37 5.45 7.68
N ARG A 216 -14.81 5.07 6.48
CA ARG A 216 -15.97 4.18 6.28
C ARG A 216 -15.74 2.82 6.96
N GLU A 217 -14.56 2.23 6.79
CA GLU A 217 -14.22 0.95 7.41
C GLU A 217 -14.15 1.03 8.94
N LEU A 218 -13.56 2.11 9.50
CA LEU A 218 -13.53 2.32 10.95
C LEU A 218 -14.95 2.40 11.53
N VAL A 219 -15.83 3.17 10.88
CA VAL A 219 -17.23 3.33 11.33
C VAL A 219 -17.99 2.01 11.20
N SER A 220 -17.87 1.31 10.06
CA SER A 220 -18.59 0.06 9.81
C SER A 220 -18.17 -1.06 10.77
N ALA A 221 -16.89 -1.11 11.14
CA ALA A 221 -16.34 -2.07 12.09
C ALA A 221 -16.47 -1.62 13.57
N GLY A 222 -16.95 -0.40 13.84
CA GLY A 222 -17.05 0.13 15.20
C GLY A 222 -15.71 0.31 15.89
N LEU A 223 -14.65 0.63 15.11
CA LEU A 223 -13.27 0.70 15.58
C LEU A 223 -12.78 2.14 15.87
N GLU A 224 -13.66 3.15 15.79
CA GLU A 224 -13.28 4.53 16.03
C GLU A 224 -12.70 4.71 17.43
N ARG A 225 -11.65 5.53 17.54
CA ARG A 225 -11.03 5.87 18.83
C ARG A 225 -11.91 6.85 19.59
N ARG A 226 -12.12 6.57 20.87
CA ARG A 226 -12.93 7.41 21.78
C ARG A 226 -12.15 7.99 22.95
N SER A 227 -10.88 7.65 23.09
CA SER A 227 -10.01 8.20 24.12
C SER A 227 -9.90 9.72 23.99
N ASP A 228 -9.93 10.44 25.12
CA ASP A 228 -9.67 11.87 25.19
C ASP A 228 -8.16 12.20 25.24
N ALA A 229 -7.31 11.19 25.40
CA ALA A 229 -5.86 11.37 25.30
C ALA A 229 -5.46 11.80 23.88
N PRO A 230 -4.47 12.67 23.70
CA PRO A 230 -3.98 13.05 22.38
C PRO A 230 -3.61 11.84 21.54
N PRO A 231 -3.89 11.82 20.23
CA PRO A 231 -3.43 10.77 19.34
C PRO A 231 -1.90 10.82 19.18
N VAL A 232 -1.31 9.66 18.88
CA VAL A 232 0.13 9.55 18.63
C VAL A 232 0.35 9.12 17.19
N ILE A 233 1.15 9.88 16.44
CA ILE A 233 1.57 9.52 15.09
C ILE A 233 3.06 9.18 15.16
N ARG A 234 3.41 7.96 14.76
CA ARG A 234 4.79 7.49 14.65
C ARG A 234 5.14 7.30 13.19
N TYR A 235 6.32 7.75 12.81
CA TYR A 235 6.90 7.54 11.49
C TYR A 235 8.13 6.66 11.63
N GLU A 236 8.16 5.58 10.87
CA GLU A 236 9.19 4.56 10.95
C GLU A 236 9.70 4.20 9.56
N ALA A 237 10.97 3.78 9.47
CA ALA A 237 11.63 3.36 8.25
C ALA A 237 12.42 2.07 8.50
N THR A 238 12.43 1.14 7.53
CA THR A 238 13.09 -0.18 7.71
C THR A 238 14.58 -0.18 7.37
N GLY A 239 15.12 0.88 6.78
CA GLY A 239 16.53 0.93 6.40
C GLY A 239 17.00 2.32 6.00
N GLY A 240 18.28 2.41 5.63
CA GLY A 240 18.90 3.69 5.33
C GLY A 240 19.21 4.49 6.60
N ARG A 241 19.20 5.81 6.48
CA ARG A 241 19.36 6.73 7.62
C ARG A 241 18.02 7.43 7.88
N ALA A 242 17.61 7.53 9.14
CA ALA A 242 16.39 8.24 9.51
C ALA A 242 16.39 9.69 8.99
N SER A 243 17.56 10.37 9.02
CA SER A 243 17.73 11.71 8.48
C SER A 243 17.39 11.84 7.00
N ASP A 244 17.71 10.84 6.18
CA ASP A 244 17.43 10.85 4.73
C ASP A 244 15.93 10.78 4.47
N PHE A 245 15.24 9.94 5.25
CA PHE A 245 13.78 9.87 5.24
C PHE A 245 13.14 11.19 5.71
N GLU A 246 13.61 11.75 6.82
CA GLU A 246 13.11 13.02 7.37
C GLU A 246 13.31 14.18 6.38
N ASP A 247 14.47 14.26 5.73
CA ASP A 247 14.79 15.30 4.76
C ASP A 247 13.91 15.18 3.50
N LEU A 248 13.67 13.96 3.03
CA LEU A 248 12.77 13.72 1.89
C LEU A 248 11.32 14.01 2.29
N ALA A 249 10.86 13.52 3.44
CA ALA A 249 9.53 13.79 3.96
C ALA A 249 9.27 15.30 4.15
N ARG A 250 10.27 16.03 4.65
CA ARG A 250 10.18 17.50 4.83
C ARG A 250 10.09 18.24 3.50
N ARG A 251 10.84 17.80 2.48
CA ARG A 251 10.73 18.37 1.13
C ARG A 251 9.35 18.13 0.50
N MET A 252 8.79 16.93 0.71
CA MET A 252 7.51 16.52 0.11
C MET A 252 6.29 17.08 0.85
N LEU A 253 6.31 17.11 2.18
CA LEU A 253 5.13 17.39 3.01
C LEU A 253 5.29 18.60 3.95
N GLY A 254 6.45 19.25 3.94
CA GLY A 254 6.75 20.32 4.88
C GLY A 254 7.13 19.78 6.27
N THR A 255 6.88 20.58 7.32
CA THR A 255 7.39 20.32 8.68
C THR A 255 6.60 19.29 9.49
N GLY A 256 5.64 18.58 8.88
CA GLY A 256 4.75 17.66 9.60
C GLY A 256 5.42 16.37 10.09
N VAL A 257 6.55 15.96 9.49
CA VAL A 257 7.34 14.78 9.91
C VAL A 257 8.59 15.30 10.61
N THR A 258 8.65 15.18 11.92
CA THR A 258 9.71 15.76 12.76
C THR A 258 10.69 14.75 13.32
N HIS A 259 10.29 13.49 13.39
CA HIS A 259 11.09 12.39 13.91
C HIS A 259 10.72 11.09 13.23
N VAL A 260 11.73 10.30 12.83
CA VAL A 260 11.60 8.99 12.22
C VAL A 260 12.43 7.98 12.99
N GLU A 261 11.81 6.87 13.37
CA GLU A 261 12.48 5.75 14.03
C GLU A 261 12.93 4.72 12.99
N LEU A 262 14.14 4.17 13.12
CA LEU A 262 14.56 3.03 12.32
C LEU A 262 14.07 1.75 12.99
N VAL A 263 13.43 0.88 12.22
CA VAL A 263 12.91 -0.40 12.70
C VAL A 263 13.40 -1.55 11.81
N GLU A 264 13.53 -2.73 12.42
CA GLU A 264 13.78 -3.97 11.67
C GLU A 264 12.47 -4.75 11.59
N THR A 265 12.03 -5.04 10.38
CA THR A 265 10.87 -5.94 10.16
C THR A 265 11.36 -7.37 10.07
N GLY A 266 10.73 -8.27 10.83
CA GLY A 266 11.11 -9.69 10.91
C GLY A 266 10.94 -10.44 9.58
N ALA A 267 11.48 -11.66 9.52
CA ALA A 267 11.15 -12.60 8.44
C ALA A 267 9.66 -12.96 8.52
N ILE A 268 9.03 -13.19 7.34
CA ILE A 268 7.59 -13.52 7.24
C ILE A 268 7.21 -14.59 8.26
N SER A 269 6.35 -14.24 9.22
CA SER A 269 5.78 -15.19 10.15
C SER A 269 4.74 -16.07 9.44
N LEU A 270 4.67 -17.35 9.80
CA LEU A 270 3.57 -18.21 9.31
C LEU A 270 2.23 -17.67 9.82
N PRO A 271 1.15 -17.75 9.04
CA PRO A 271 -0.18 -17.28 9.44
C PRO A 271 -0.59 -17.82 10.80
N HIS A 272 -1.14 -16.98 11.66
CA HIS A 272 -1.58 -17.32 13.02
C HIS A 272 -2.53 -18.53 13.04
N ARG A 273 -3.31 -18.76 11.99
CA ARG A 273 -4.21 -19.92 11.85
C ARG A 273 -3.49 -21.28 11.77
N LEU A 274 -2.19 -21.32 11.47
CA LEU A 274 -1.41 -22.57 11.42
C LEU A 274 -0.65 -22.86 12.72
N ARG A 275 -0.67 -21.95 13.71
CA ARG A 275 -0.04 -22.17 15.02
C ARG A 275 -0.93 -22.91 16.03
N GLY A 276 -2.23 -23.10 15.74
CA GLY A 276 -3.23 -23.68 16.63
C GLY A 276 -3.39 -25.20 16.54
N GLY A 277 -2.46 -25.94 15.94
CA GLY A 277 -2.60 -27.38 15.71
C GLY A 277 -1.51 -28.29 16.30
N ALA A 278 -0.70 -27.82 17.22
CA ALA A 278 0.34 -28.67 17.84
C ALA A 278 0.41 -28.45 19.36
N SER A 279 -0.65 -28.84 20.07
CA SER A 279 -0.53 -29.15 21.48
C SER A 279 -1.46 -30.34 21.80
N ASP A 280 -0.89 -31.31 22.48
CA ASP A 280 -1.50 -32.46 23.13
C ASP A 280 -1.68 -33.75 22.30
N ALA A 281 -0.57 -34.46 22.11
CA ALA A 281 -0.57 -35.91 22.10
C ALA A 281 0.73 -36.39 22.74
N SER A 282 0.85 -36.17 24.04
CA SER A 282 1.76 -36.90 24.93
C SER A 282 0.93 -37.40 26.09
N THR A 283 0.48 -38.61 26.01
CA THR A 283 0.41 -39.56 27.15
C THR A 283 -0.06 -40.91 26.65
N ALA A 284 0.73 -41.84 27.03
CA ALA A 284 0.36 -43.11 27.57
C ALA A 284 0.32 -44.34 26.65
N ASP A 285 1.31 -45.12 26.87
CA ASP A 285 1.24 -46.49 27.37
C ASP A 285 0.86 -47.63 26.44
N GLY A 286 1.77 -48.61 26.44
CA GLY A 286 1.40 -49.99 26.46
C GLY A 286 1.36 -50.70 25.11
N ILE A 287 2.53 -51.05 24.61
CA ILE A 287 2.64 -52.14 23.63
C ILE A 287 2.75 -53.44 24.44
N PRO A 288 1.78 -54.37 24.37
CA PRO A 288 2.02 -55.73 24.83
C PRO A 288 2.74 -56.50 23.72
N SER A 289 3.86 -57.07 24.09
CA SER A 289 4.69 -57.99 23.33
C SER A 289 3.87 -59.17 22.77
N THR A 290 3.90 -59.36 21.47
CA THR A 290 3.49 -60.62 20.80
C THR A 290 4.54 -61.71 21.04
N PRO A 291 4.14 -62.95 21.35
CA PRO A 291 5.06 -64.08 21.48
C PRO A 291 5.52 -64.61 20.15
N ASP A 292 6.80 -64.97 20.11
CA ASP A 292 7.52 -65.65 19.06
C ASP A 292 6.95 -67.08 18.80
N PRO A 293 6.62 -67.44 17.52
CA PRO A 293 6.21 -68.81 17.19
C PRO A 293 7.38 -69.60 16.61
N SER A 294 8.43 -69.77 17.36
CA SER A 294 9.47 -70.75 16.97
C SER A 294 9.98 -71.56 18.13
N ARG A 295 9.20 -72.52 18.59
CA ARG A 295 9.69 -73.69 19.31
C ARG A 295 8.60 -74.77 19.39
N GLY A 296 8.89 -75.78 18.69
CA GLY A 296 8.96 -77.10 19.21
C GLY A 296 8.02 -78.12 18.58
N ARG A 297 8.63 -78.92 17.82
CA ARG A 297 8.18 -80.29 17.46
C ARG A 297 7.97 -81.14 18.68
N THR A 298 7.02 -81.88 18.67
CA THR A 298 6.98 -83.36 18.50
C THR A 298 5.54 -83.76 18.38
#